data_300c33bcbb095fc7eb02d65b7d0b892d
#
_entry.id   300c33bcbb095fc7eb02d65b7d0b892d
#
_cell.length_a   1.000
_cell.length_b   1.000
_cell.length_c   1.000
_cell.angle_alpha   90.00
_cell.angle_beta   90.00
_cell.angle_gamma   90.00
#
_symmetry.space_group_name_H-M   'P 1'
#
loop_
_entity.id
_entity.type
_entity.pdbx_description
1 polymer ?
#
loop_
_entity_poly.entity_id
_entity_poly.type
_entity_poly.pdbx_seq_one_letter_code
_entity_poly.pdbx_strand_id
1 'polypeptide(L)'
;MFDKVKQLGQLKKMRDQAMAIQKQLSAEELVIEEDGVKIVISGDQKLKSLEIDGMTNDRVLDLINKAIKKSQELAAKKLAEMSAGLTGMLKGGLMGGGE
;
A
#
# COMPACT_ATOMS: atom_id res chain seq x y z
N MET A 1 -31.55 -13.05 2.26
CA MET A 1 -31.61 -11.76 1.56
C MET A 1 -31.11 -10.58 2.37
N PHE A 2 -31.57 -10.45 3.60
CA PHE A 2 -31.14 -9.35 4.47
C PHE A 2 -29.67 -9.40 4.80
N ASP A 3 -29.10 -10.59 4.93
CA ASP A 3 -27.67 -10.76 5.23
C ASP A 3 -26.77 -10.27 4.11
N LYS A 4 -27.16 -10.45 2.87
CA LYS A 4 -26.39 -9.94 1.70
C LYS A 4 -26.35 -8.43 1.66
N VAL A 5 -27.47 -7.77 1.98
CA VAL A 5 -27.55 -6.31 2.02
C VAL A 5 -26.68 -5.77 3.15
N LYS A 6 -26.68 -6.41 4.32
CA LYS A 6 -25.81 -6.03 5.44
C LYS A 6 -24.34 -6.22 5.08
N GLN A 7 -23.98 -7.31 4.44
CA GLN A 7 -22.61 -7.59 4.00
C GLN A 7 -22.13 -6.54 2.99
N LEU A 8 -22.96 -6.19 2.03
CA LEU A 8 -22.63 -5.14 1.04
C LEU A 8 -22.45 -3.78 1.73
N GLY A 9 -23.30 -3.44 2.69
CA GLY A 9 -23.18 -2.22 3.47
C GLY A 9 -21.90 -2.19 4.29
N GLN A 10 -21.52 -3.31 4.90
CA GLN A 10 -20.28 -3.42 5.67
C GLN A 10 -19.06 -3.29 4.79
N LEU A 11 -19.06 -3.94 3.63
CA LEU A 11 -17.95 -3.85 2.65
C LEU A 11 -17.75 -2.42 2.17
N LYS A 12 -18.85 -1.73 1.86
CA LYS A 12 -18.81 -0.32 1.46
C LYS A 12 -18.24 0.55 2.57
N LYS A 13 -18.67 0.32 3.80
CA LYS A 13 -18.21 1.04 4.98
C LYS A 13 -16.72 0.84 5.20
N MET A 14 -16.25 -0.40 5.09
CA MET A 14 -14.83 -0.73 5.19
C MET A 14 -14.01 -0.05 4.09
N ARG A 15 -14.52 -0.05 2.86
CA ARG A 15 -13.88 0.64 1.73
C ARG A 15 -13.78 2.13 1.97
N ASP A 16 -14.87 2.76 2.42
CA ASP A 16 -14.89 4.18 2.71
C ASP A 16 -13.92 4.53 3.83
N GLN A 17 -13.83 3.71 4.87
CA GLN A 17 -12.87 3.89 5.95
C GLN A 17 -11.42 3.76 5.45
N ALA A 18 -11.14 2.76 4.61
CA ALA A 18 -9.82 2.56 4.04
C ALA A 18 -9.41 3.76 3.18
N MET A 19 -10.32 4.29 2.37
CA MET A 19 -10.07 5.47 1.55
C MET A 19 -9.83 6.71 2.42
N ALA A 20 -10.58 6.86 3.50
CA ALA A 20 -10.41 7.97 4.43
C ALA A 20 -9.04 7.90 5.13
N ILE A 21 -8.63 6.72 5.56
CA ILE A 21 -7.33 6.50 6.17
C ILE A 21 -6.20 6.82 5.18
N GLN A 22 -6.30 6.35 3.94
CA GLN A 22 -5.32 6.66 2.91
C GLN A 22 -5.22 8.16 2.66
N LYS A 23 -6.35 8.86 2.62
CA LYS A 23 -6.38 10.30 2.45
C LYS A 23 -5.70 11.01 3.62
N GLN A 24 -5.96 10.57 4.84
CA GLN A 24 -5.31 11.10 6.04
C GLN A 24 -3.81 10.86 6.00
N LEU A 25 -3.38 9.64 5.63
CA LEU A 25 -1.96 9.29 5.52
C LEU A 25 -1.25 10.14 4.47
N SER A 26 -1.89 10.39 3.33
CA SER A 26 -1.30 11.21 2.28
C SER A 26 -1.11 12.67 2.70
N ALA A 27 -1.91 13.15 3.65
CA ALA A 27 -1.82 14.49 4.20
C ALA A 27 -0.79 14.60 5.33
N GLU A 28 -0.40 13.50 5.96
CA GLU A 28 0.61 13.48 7.00
C GLU A 28 2.02 13.51 6.41
N GLU A 29 2.91 14.24 7.05
CA GLU A 29 4.29 14.37 6.63
C GLU A 29 5.24 14.04 7.77
N LEU A 30 6.26 13.24 7.45
CA LEU A 30 7.38 12.97 8.33
C LEU A 30 8.60 13.70 7.79
N VAL A 31 9.31 14.41 8.64
CA VAL A 31 10.52 15.12 8.27
C VAL A 31 11.70 14.49 8.99
N ILE A 32 12.71 14.10 8.22
CA ILE A 32 13.97 13.59 8.75
C ILE A 32 15.08 14.49 8.23
N GLU A 33 15.89 15.00 9.14
CA GLU A 33 17.00 15.87 8.80
C GLU A 33 18.24 15.43 9.56
N GLU A 34 19.22 14.88 8.84
CA GLU A 34 20.48 14.38 9.41
C GLU A 34 21.60 14.56 8.38
N ASP A 35 22.79 14.90 8.86
CA ASP A 35 24.01 14.96 8.04
C ASP A 35 23.87 15.76 6.75
N GLY A 36 23.17 16.89 6.81
CA GLY A 36 22.96 17.74 5.65
C GLY A 36 21.90 17.24 4.67
N VAL A 37 21.21 16.16 5.00
CA VAL A 37 20.14 15.60 4.17
C VAL A 37 18.80 15.83 4.86
N LYS A 38 17.86 16.42 4.12
CA LYS A 38 16.49 16.63 4.59
C LYS A 38 15.53 15.85 3.68
N ILE A 39 14.74 14.99 4.30
CA ILE A 39 13.77 14.16 3.60
C ILE A 39 12.40 14.46 4.19
N VAL A 40 11.42 14.72 3.32
CA VAL A 40 10.01 14.81 3.68
C VAL A 40 9.29 13.68 2.99
N ILE A 41 8.67 12.81 3.75
CA ILE A 41 7.91 11.68 3.25
C ILE A 41 6.49 11.74 3.80
N SER A 42 5.50 11.44 2.96
CA SER A 42 4.12 11.35 3.40
C SER A 42 3.82 10.01 4.06
N GLY A 43 2.74 9.97 4.85
CA GLY A 43 2.34 8.73 5.52
C GLY A 43 1.95 7.61 4.56
N ASP A 44 1.63 7.93 3.31
CA ASP A 44 1.36 6.95 2.25
C ASP A 44 2.62 6.53 1.48
N GLN A 45 3.80 6.78 2.06
CA GLN A 45 5.10 6.35 1.54
C GLN A 45 5.51 7.01 0.23
N LYS A 46 5.17 8.28 0.06
CA LYS A 46 5.65 9.09 -1.06
C LYS A 46 6.64 10.12 -0.58
N LEU A 47 7.82 10.13 -1.20
CA LEU A 47 8.83 11.14 -0.93
C LEU A 47 8.38 12.46 -1.56
N LYS A 48 8.18 13.47 -0.74
CA LYS A 48 7.72 14.79 -1.20
C LYS A 48 8.86 15.75 -1.45
N SER A 49 9.93 15.65 -0.67
CA SER A 49 11.08 16.54 -0.81
C SER A 49 12.35 15.81 -0.43
N LEU A 50 13.40 16.09 -1.18
CA LEU A 50 14.74 15.60 -0.91
C LEU A 50 15.72 16.77 -1.11
N GLU A 51 16.38 17.17 -0.03
CA GLU A 51 17.41 18.19 -0.06
C GLU A 51 18.71 17.60 0.46
N ILE A 52 19.78 17.86 -0.27
CA ILE A 52 21.15 17.48 0.11
C ILE A 52 21.98 18.76 0.15
N ASP A 53 22.50 19.10 1.33
CA ASP A 53 23.28 20.32 1.56
C ASP A 53 22.55 21.58 1.07
N GLY A 54 21.25 21.65 1.36
CA GLY A 54 20.40 22.78 0.99
C GLY A 54 19.93 22.80 -0.45
N MET A 55 20.31 21.82 -1.25
CA MET A 55 19.92 21.74 -2.66
C MET A 55 18.90 20.64 -2.89
N THR A 56 17.81 20.97 -3.55
CA THR A 56 16.80 19.98 -3.94
C THR A 56 17.35 19.04 -5.00
N ASN A 57 16.94 17.77 -4.92
CA ASN A 57 17.36 16.76 -5.89
C ASN A 57 16.14 16.00 -6.40
N ASP A 58 15.41 16.62 -7.32
CA ASP A 58 14.16 16.07 -7.85
C ASP A 58 14.39 14.79 -8.67
N ARG A 59 15.53 14.70 -9.32
CA ARG A 59 15.88 13.52 -10.11
C ARG A 59 16.00 12.27 -9.24
N VAL A 60 16.70 12.38 -8.11
CA VAL A 60 16.85 11.28 -7.16
C VAL A 60 15.52 11.01 -6.47
N LEU A 61 14.79 12.05 -6.12
CA LEU A 61 13.46 11.93 -5.52
C LEU A 61 12.51 11.10 -6.41
N ASP A 62 12.47 11.42 -7.70
CA ASP A 62 11.61 10.69 -8.64
C ASP A 62 12.00 9.22 -8.76
N LEU A 63 13.30 8.93 -8.78
CA LEU A 63 13.79 7.56 -8.82
C LEU A 63 13.47 6.77 -7.57
N ILE A 64 13.58 7.40 -6.40
CA ILE A 64 13.22 6.77 -5.13
C ILE A 64 11.72 6.46 -5.10
N ASN A 65 10.88 7.41 -5.50
CA ASN A 65 9.43 7.19 -5.57
C ASN A 65 9.06 6.08 -6.55
N LYS A 66 9.75 6.01 -7.67
CA LYS A 66 9.58 4.93 -8.65
C LYS A 66 9.96 3.58 -8.05
N ALA A 67 11.05 3.52 -7.32
CA ALA A 67 11.51 2.30 -6.66
C ALA A 67 10.51 1.84 -5.59
N ILE A 68 10.01 2.77 -4.79
CA ILE A 68 8.99 2.48 -3.76
C ILE A 68 7.72 1.94 -4.42
N LYS A 69 7.25 2.58 -5.48
CA LYS A 69 6.05 2.15 -6.20
C LYS A 69 6.22 0.74 -6.77
N LYS A 70 7.36 0.46 -7.39
CA LYS A 70 7.66 -0.87 -7.92
C LYS A 70 7.74 -1.91 -6.83
N SER A 71 8.30 -1.56 -5.67
CA SER A 71 8.36 -2.45 -4.51
C SER A 71 6.95 -2.78 -4.00
N GLN A 72 6.07 -1.79 -3.94
CA GLN A 72 4.67 -1.99 -3.55
C GLN A 72 3.92 -2.88 -4.54
N GLU A 73 4.14 -2.67 -5.84
CA GLU A 73 3.55 -3.51 -6.89
C GLU A 73 4.04 -4.95 -6.79
N LEU A 74 5.33 -5.14 -6.52
CA LEU A 74 5.90 -6.47 -6.32
C LEU A 74 5.28 -7.15 -5.10
N ALA A 75 5.15 -6.44 -3.99
CA ALA A 75 4.53 -6.97 -2.78
C ALA A 75 3.07 -7.34 -3.03
N ALA A 76 2.32 -6.50 -3.74
CA ALA A 76 0.93 -6.78 -4.11
C ALA A 76 0.83 -8.01 -5.01
N LYS A 77 1.73 -8.16 -5.96
CA LYS A 77 1.79 -9.32 -6.85
C LYS A 77 2.07 -10.60 -6.06
N LYS A 78 3.02 -10.55 -5.13
CA LYS A 78 3.35 -11.70 -4.27
C LYS A 78 2.16 -12.10 -3.40
N LEU A 79 1.47 -11.12 -2.82
CA LEU A 79 0.26 -11.37 -2.03
C LEU A 79 -0.84 -11.99 -2.88
N ALA A 80 -1.05 -11.48 -4.09
CA ALA A 80 -2.05 -12.04 -5.02
C ALA A 80 -1.71 -13.49 -5.41
N GLU A 81 -0.43 -13.77 -5.67
CA GLU A 81 0.03 -15.13 -5.98
C GLU A 81 -0.18 -16.07 -4.80
N MET A 82 0.15 -15.61 -3.59
CA MET A 82 -0.06 -16.40 -2.38
C MET A 82 -1.55 -16.64 -2.11
N SER A 83 -2.39 -15.63 -2.29
CA SER A 83 -3.84 -15.75 -2.14
C SER A 83 -4.44 -16.71 -3.17
N ALA A 84 -3.99 -16.62 -4.41
CA ALA A 84 -4.41 -17.54 -5.46
C ALA A 84 -3.97 -18.98 -5.15
N GLY A 85 -2.75 -19.15 -4.66
CA GLY A 85 -2.22 -20.44 -4.23
C GLY A 85 -3.03 -21.03 -3.07
N LEU A 86 -3.34 -20.21 -2.08
CA LEU A 86 -4.16 -20.61 -0.95
C LEU A 86 -5.59 -20.98 -1.39
N THR A 87 -6.19 -20.17 -2.26
CA THR A 87 -7.52 -20.45 -2.80
C THR A 87 -7.51 -21.75 -3.60
N GLY A 88 -6.48 -21.97 -4.39
CA GLY A 88 -6.30 -23.20 -5.14
C GLY A 88 -6.13 -24.40 -4.22
N MET A 89 -5.33 -24.27 -3.17
CA MET A 89 -5.16 -25.30 -2.16
C MET A 89 -6.46 -25.61 -1.41
N LEU A 90 -7.18 -24.58 -1.02
CA LEU A 90 -8.46 -24.75 -0.33
C LEU A 90 -9.49 -25.44 -1.22
N LYS A 91 -9.60 -25.03 -2.48
CA LYS A 91 -10.50 -25.70 -3.43
C LYS A 91 -10.06 -27.12 -3.73
N GLY A 92 -8.78 -27.33 -4.01
CA GLY A 92 -8.24 -28.65 -4.28
C GLY A 92 -8.24 -29.54 -3.05
N GLY A 93 -7.84 -29.02 -1.90
CA GLY A 93 -7.76 -29.76 -0.65
C GLY A 93 -9.12 -30.13 -0.07
N LEU A 94 -10.05 -29.18 -0.09
CA LEU A 94 -11.40 -29.41 0.47
C LEU A 94 -12.27 -30.24 -0.48
N MET A 95 -12.22 -29.94 -1.77
CA MET A 95 -13.03 -30.68 -2.75
C MET A 95 -12.38 -31.99 -3.16
N GLY A 96 -11.08 -31.99 -3.34
CA GLY A 96 -10.32 -33.19 -3.66
C GLY A 96 -10.17 -34.13 -2.49
N GLY A 97 -10.06 -33.62 -1.26
CA GLY A 97 -9.99 -34.41 -0.05
C GLY A 97 -11.28 -35.12 0.31
N GLY A 98 -12.40 -34.62 -0.19
CA GLY A 98 -13.71 -35.24 0.01
C GLY A 98 -13.99 -36.44 -0.88
N GLU A 99 -13.11 -36.67 -1.82
CA GLU A 99 -13.21 -37.81 -2.71
C GLU A 99 -12.49 -39.03 -2.10
#